data_72dad1008788903bf28f21570b6b1af2
#
_entry.id   72dad1008788903bf28f21570b6b1af2
#
_cell.length_a   1.000
_cell.length_b   1.000
_cell.length_c   1.000
_cell.angle_alpha   90.00
_cell.angle_beta   90.00
_cell.angle_gamma   90.00
#
_symmetry.space_group_name_H-M   'P 1'
#
loop_
_entity.id
_entity.type
_entity.pdbx_description
1 polymer ?
#
loop_
_entity_poly.entity_id
_entity_poly.type
_entity_poly.pdbx_seq_one_letter_code
_entity_poly.pdbx_strand_id
1 'polypeptide(L)'
;MTSGADTVPVVDISGWADGDASTRARIARQIDDAARDVGFLQIVGHGVPASIIDAMLDASDGFFARPLEEKLRFATPAPEIDRGFSAQGTESLTYSLGVDSPPDLFEAFNIGPDVVPDDPVYNAERHRFFAANIWPDDPAFRSAYCNYFDAVAALASRLVEIFAVALGVEPAFFADKTDHSTDTLRVLRYERQPGSPDPLPGQMRMGSHTDYGIVTILYADRVPGLQLLGKDHRYHDVIPEPDAFLINIGDLLAQWTNDRWRSTLHRVVPPPAGVDGPSVRRSAAFFHDGNYDAVIECIPTCCSDEHPARYAPVTAGEHLIAKLLGPRYRDVAGVDAASDTVAERHHTVSGLTTA
;
A
#
# COMPACT_ATOMS: atom_id res chain seq x y z
N MET A 1 -18.69 9.50 26.93
CA MET A 1 -17.24 9.69 26.81
C MET A 1 -16.71 8.41 26.23
N THR A 2 -16.60 8.35 24.90
CA THR A 2 -15.97 7.21 24.20
C THR A 2 -14.48 7.27 24.51
N SER A 3 -13.99 6.25 25.20
CA SER A 3 -12.54 6.06 25.44
C SER A 3 -11.84 6.09 24.10
N GLY A 4 -10.66 6.73 24.02
CA GLY A 4 -9.88 6.91 22.81
C GLY A 4 -9.56 5.59 22.12
N ALA A 5 -10.51 5.12 21.32
CA ALA A 5 -10.29 4.10 20.34
C ALA A 5 -9.40 4.74 19.25
N ASP A 6 -8.45 4.01 18.80
CA ASP A 6 -7.38 4.35 17.86
C ASP A 6 -7.90 5.11 16.62
N THR A 7 -8.16 6.42 16.79
CA THR A 7 -8.44 7.28 15.63
C THR A 7 -7.15 7.46 14.86
N VAL A 8 -7.18 7.20 13.56
CA VAL A 8 -6.03 7.43 12.69
C VAL A 8 -5.69 8.93 12.71
N PRO A 9 -4.49 9.31 13.20
CA PRO A 9 -4.13 10.73 13.38
C PRO A 9 -4.17 11.48 12.05
N VAL A 10 -4.56 12.75 12.09
CA VAL A 10 -4.54 13.67 10.94
C VAL A 10 -3.38 14.63 11.08
N VAL A 11 -2.53 14.72 10.04
CA VAL A 11 -1.38 15.60 9.99
C VAL A 11 -1.49 16.55 8.80
N ASP A 12 -1.46 17.84 9.06
CA ASP A 12 -1.38 18.87 8.01
C ASP A 12 0.08 19.08 7.62
N ILE A 13 0.42 18.72 6.36
CA ILE A 13 1.76 18.86 5.80
C ILE A 13 1.94 20.09 4.91
N SER A 14 0.93 20.97 4.78
CA SER A 14 0.97 22.15 3.91
C SER A 14 2.16 23.08 4.19
N GLY A 15 2.58 23.16 5.46
CA GLY A 15 3.73 23.96 5.88
C GLY A 15 5.10 23.30 5.67
N TRP A 16 5.21 22.14 5.04
CA TRP A 16 6.51 21.48 4.91
C TRP A 16 7.48 22.22 3.99
N ALA A 17 7.02 22.64 2.82
CA ALA A 17 7.87 23.29 1.82
C ALA A 17 8.35 24.69 2.27
N ASP A 18 7.41 25.52 2.72
CA ASP A 18 7.62 26.95 2.96
C ASP A 18 7.72 27.32 4.45
N GLY A 19 7.45 26.37 5.35
CA GLY A 19 7.47 26.58 6.79
C GLY A 19 8.89 26.73 7.36
N ASP A 20 8.96 27.36 8.50
CA ASP A 20 10.18 27.46 9.29
C ASP A 20 10.60 26.12 9.92
N ALA A 21 11.78 26.09 10.53
CA ALA A 21 12.30 24.87 11.18
C ALA A 21 11.36 24.34 12.28
N SER A 22 10.63 25.19 12.98
CA SER A 22 9.70 24.79 14.03
C SER A 22 8.48 24.09 13.47
N THR A 23 7.96 24.58 12.34
CA THR A 23 6.84 23.97 11.61
C THR A 23 7.23 22.59 11.07
N ARG A 24 8.39 22.46 10.42
CA ARG A 24 8.90 21.18 9.92
C ARG A 24 9.12 20.17 11.06
N ALA A 25 9.73 20.62 12.16
CA ALA A 25 9.94 19.77 13.34
C ALA A 25 8.62 19.31 13.98
N ARG A 26 7.57 20.14 13.96
CA ARG A 26 6.23 19.75 14.44
C ARG A 26 5.62 18.68 13.56
N ILE A 27 5.65 18.89 12.23
CA ILE A 27 5.11 17.90 11.26
C ILE A 27 5.84 16.57 11.41
N ALA A 28 7.17 16.59 11.44
CA ALA A 28 8.00 15.39 11.61
C ALA A 28 7.67 14.62 12.90
N ARG A 29 7.50 15.32 14.03
CA ARG A 29 7.09 14.67 15.28
C ARG A 29 5.71 14.04 15.20
N GLN A 30 4.71 14.73 14.62
CA GLN A 30 3.37 14.18 14.46
C GLN A 30 3.36 12.90 13.62
N ILE A 31 4.19 12.85 12.58
CA ILE A 31 4.35 11.66 11.74
C ILE A 31 5.07 10.54 12.52
N ASP A 32 6.16 10.85 13.24
CA ASP A 32 6.85 9.85 14.06
C ASP A 32 5.93 9.24 15.11
N ASP A 33 5.16 10.07 15.81
CA ASP A 33 4.20 9.59 16.82
C ASP A 33 3.13 8.69 16.18
N ALA A 34 2.53 9.10 15.05
CA ALA A 34 1.53 8.30 14.36
C ALA A 34 2.08 6.97 13.83
N ALA A 35 3.28 6.98 13.23
CA ALA A 35 3.92 5.79 12.70
C ALA A 35 4.31 4.78 13.80
N ARG A 36 4.74 5.27 14.97
CA ARG A 36 5.02 4.42 16.13
C ARG A 36 3.77 3.86 16.80
N ASP A 37 2.74 4.70 16.91
CA ASP A 37 1.57 4.33 17.69
C ASP A 37 0.57 3.50 16.90
N VAL A 38 0.33 3.87 15.65
CA VAL A 38 -0.72 3.27 14.81
C VAL A 38 -0.14 2.62 13.56
N GLY A 39 0.95 3.15 12.98
CA GLY A 39 1.47 2.73 11.67
C GLY A 39 0.63 3.24 10.49
N PHE A 40 -0.42 4.02 10.81
CA PHE A 40 -1.31 4.71 9.89
C PHE A 40 -1.50 6.16 10.30
N LEU A 41 -1.64 7.04 9.32
CA LEU A 41 -2.02 8.43 9.52
C LEU A 41 -2.83 8.93 8.32
N GLN A 42 -3.45 10.08 8.47
CA GLN A 42 -4.08 10.82 7.38
C GLN A 42 -3.29 12.08 7.14
N ILE A 43 -3.09 12.44 5.89
CA ILE A 43 -2.45 13.71 5.55
C ILE A 43 -3.43 14.61 4.81
N VAL A 44 -3.44 15.87 5.20
CA VAL A 44 -4.12 16.98 4.51
C VAL A 44 -3.08 18.02 4.10
N GLY A 45 -3.46 18.95 3.22
CA GLY A 45 -2.52 19.93 2.69
C GLY A 45 -1.42 19.31 1.80
N HIS A 46 -1.71 18.15 1.22
CA HIS A 46 -0.79 17.33 0.42
C HIS A 46 -0.47 17.92 -0.96
N GLY A 47 -1.25 18.87 -1.46
CA GLY A 47 -0.99 19.59 -2.72
C GLY A 47 -1.33 18.81 -4.00
N VAL A 48 -1.87 17.60 -3.93
CA VAL A 48 -2.40 16.90 -5.11
C VAL A 48 -3.75 17.54 -5.46
N PRO A 49 -3.92 18.08 -6.70
CA PRO A 49 -5.17 18.74 -7.08
C PRO A 49 -6.37 17.77 -7.11
N ALA A 50 -7.51 18.19 -6.57
CA ALA A 50 -8.75 17.38 -6.61
C ALA A 50 -9.13 16.99 -8.04
N SER A 51 -8.92 17.87 -9.02
CA SER A 51 -9.21 17.59 -10.44
C SER A 51 -8.40 16.42 -11.02
N ILE A 52 -7.20 16.15 -10.51
CA ILE A 52 -6.38 14.99 -10.90
C ILE A 52 -6.99 13.72 -10.32
N ILE A 53 -7.41 13.77 -9.05
CA ILE A 53 -8.08 12.65 -8.37
C ILE A 53 -9.40 12.32 -9.09
N ASP A 54 -10.23 13.33 -9.33
CA ASP A 54 -11.53 13.18 -10.00
C ASP A 54 -11.38 12.58 -11.41
N ALA A 55 -10.42 13.09 -12.19
CA ALA A 55 -10.17 12.57 -13.55
C ALA A 55 -9.75 11.09 -13.55
N MET A 56 -8.92 10.67 -12.59
CA MET A 56 -8.53 9.27 -12.42
C MET A 56 -9.73 8.41 -12.02
N LEU A 57 -10.58 8.88 -11.10
CA LEU A 57 -11.77 8.17 -10.67
C LEU A 57 -12.80 8.02 -11.81
N ASP A 58 -13.05 9.09 -12.57
CA ASP A 58 -13.97 9.07 -13.71
C ASP A 58 -13.49 8.08 -14.79
N ALA A 59 -12.19 8.11 -15.11
CA ALA A 59 -11.59 7.16 -16.04
C ALA A 59 -11.72 5.71 -15.55
N SER A 60 -11.50 5.49 -14.26
CA SER A 60 -11.64 4.17 -13.62
C SER A 60 -13.08 3.68 -13.68
N ASP A 61 -14.05 4.52 -13.32
CA ASP A 61 -15.46 4.17 -13.37
C ASP A 61 -15.90 3.80 -14.79
N GLY A 62 -15.43 4.55 -15.80
CA GLY A 62 -15.69 4.24 -17.21
C GLY A 62 -15.09 2.89 -17.65
N PHE A 63 -13.90 2.56 -17.17
CA PHE A 63 -13.26 1.27 -17.48
C PHE A 63 -13.98 0.11 -16.76
N PHE A 64 -14.17 0.20 -15.45
CA PHE A 64 -14.77 -0.88 -14.68
C PHE A 64 -16.26 -1.14 -15.04
N ALA A 65 -16.96 -0.15 -15.60
CA ALA A 65 -18.32 -0.32 -16.10
C ALA A 65 -18.41 -1.16 -17.40
N ARG A 66 -17.28 -1.42 -18.09
CA ARG A 66 -17.25 -2.26 -19.29
C ARG A 66 -17.60 -3.72 -18.99
N PRO A 67 -18.16 -4.45 -19.96
CA PRO A 67 -18.33 -5.90 -19.85
C PRO A 67 -17.03 -6.60 -19.46
N LEU A 68 -17.12 -7.67 -18.67
CA LEU A 68 -15.95 -8.41 -18.19
C LEU A 68 -15.06 -8.89 -19.35
N GLU A 69 -15.65 -9.39 -20.43
CA GLU A 69 -14.92 -9.84 -21.63
C GLU A 69 -14.03 -8.74 -22.22
N GLU A 70 -14.51 -7.50 -22.25
CA GLU A 70 -13.72 -6.36 -22.74
C GLU A 70 -12.57 -6.03 -21.76
N LYS A 71 -12.83 -6.04 -20.45
CA LYS A 71 -11.81 -5.78 -19.43
C LYS A 71 -10.71 -6.84 -19.45
N LEU A 72 -11.06 -8.11 -19.66
CA LEU A 72 -10.10 -9.23 -19.71
C LEU A 72 -9.08 -9.11 -20.86
N ARG A 73 -9.33 -8.32 -21.88
CA ARG A 73 -8.35 -8.02 -22.94
C ARG A 73 -7.10 -7.29 -22.40
N PHE A 74 -7.22 -6.67 -21.24
CA PHE A 74 -6.18 -5.91 -20.56
C PHE A 74 -5.72 -6.60 -19.28
N ALA A 75 -6.00 -7.90 -19.14
CA ALA A 75 -5.65 -8.66 -17.96
C ALA A 75 -4.13 -8.71 -17.74
N THR A 76 -3.75 -8.79 -16.48
CA THR A 76 -2.37 -9.04 -16.04
C THR A 76 -1.79 -10.26 -16.78
N PRO A 77 -0.64 -10.13 -17.47
CA PRO A 77 -0.11 -11.20 -18.31
C PRO A 77 0.48 -12.37 -17.51
N ALA A 78 0.95 -12.10 -16.29
CA ALA A 78 1.51 -13.09 -15.39
C ALA A 78 1.43 -12.61 -13.94
N PRO A 79 1.34 -13.50 -12.94
CA PRO A 79 1.17 -13.14 -11.53
C PRO A 79 2.31 -12.28 -10.94
N GLU A 80 3.51 -12.39 -11.51
CA GLU A 80 4.68 -11.63 -11.10
C GLU A 80 4.77 -10.24 -11.74
N ILE A 81 3.88 -9.93 -12.71
CA ILE A 81 3.81 -8.65 -13.40
C ILE A 81 2.57 -7.92 -12.91
N ASP A 82 2.75 -6.94 -12.05
CA ASP A 82 1.64 -6.16 -11.49
C ASP A 82 1.25 -5.01 -12.43
N ARG A 83 0.68 -5.36 -13.59
CA ARG A 83 0.24 -4.44 -14.65
C ARG A 83 -1.08 -4.91 -15.24
N GLY A 84 -1.96 -3.94 -15.55
CA GLY A 84 -3.23 -4.21 -16.20
C GLY A 84 -4.36 -4.58 -15.24
N PHE A 85 -5.37 -5.27 -15.75
CA PHE A 85 -6.62 -5.57 -15.06
C PHE A 85 -6.55 -6.90 -14.29
N SER A 86 -6.97 -6.85 -13.03
CA SER A 86 -7.24 -8.03 -12.19
C SER A 86 -8.75 -8.16 -11.96
N ALA A 87 -9.32 -9.30 -12.34
CA ALA A 87 -10.74 -9.55 -12.19
C ALA A 87 -11.08 -9.94 -10.75
N GLN A 88 -12.34 -9.73 -10.35
CA GLN A 88 -12.84 -10.13 -9.04
C GLN A 88 -12.63 -11.63 -8.80
N GLY A 89 -12.14 -11.99 -7.61
CA GLY A 89 -11.96 -13.38 -7.22
C GLY A 89 -10.70 -14.05 -7.78
N THR A 90 -9.77 -13.29 -8.37
CA THR A 90 -8.49 -13.83 -8.87
C THR A 90 -7.36 -13.77 -7.85
N GLU A 91 -7.53 -13.02 -6.78
CA GLU A 91 -6.52 -12.81 -5.76
C GLU A 91 -7.05 -13.10 -4.37
N SER A 92 -6.15 -13.40 -3.42
CA SER A 92 -6.44 -13.51 -1.99
C SER A 92 -5.24 -12.99 -1.21
N LEU A 93 -5.35 -11.79 -0.65
CA LEU A 93 -4.25 -11.14 0.07
C LEU A 93 -3.92 -11.82 1.40
N THR A 94 -4.87 -12.51 2.00
CA THR A 94 -4.66 -13.28 3.24
C THR A 94 -3.59 -14.38 3.07
N TYR A 95 -3.31 -14.83 1.84
CA TYR A 95 -2.21 -15.76 1.57
C TYR A 95 -0.83 -15.22 2.01
N SER A 96 -0.65 -13.91 2.00
CA SER A 96 0.58 -13.29 2.51
C SER A 96 0.83 -13.60 3.99
N LEU A 97 -0.22 -13.96 4.71
CA LEU A 97 -0.18 -14.36 6.13
C LEU A 97 -0.08 -15.89 6.32
N GLY A 98 -0.01 -16.66 5.22
CA GLY A 98 -0.04 -18.12 5.30
C GLY A 98 -1.40 -18.70 5.70
N VAL A 99 -2.48 -17.91 5.57
CA VAL A 99 -3.84 -18.31 5.91
C VAL A 99 -4.63 -18.57 4.64
N ASP A 100 -5.24 -19.72 4.52
CA ASP A 100 -6.14 -20.08 3.41
C ASP A 100 -7.49 -19.35 3.59
N SER A 101 -7.95 -18.66 2.55
CA SER A 101 -9.19 -17.89 2.56
C SER A 101 -9.85 -17.86 1.19
N PRO A 102 -11.19 -17.64 1.14
CA PRO A 102 -11.85 -17.38 -0.13
C PRO A 102 -11.24 -16.20 -0.87
N PRO A 103 -11.26 -16.18 -2.21
CA PRO A 103 -10.76 -15.07 -3.01
C PRO A 103 -11.42 -13.74 -2.66
N ASP A 104 -10.67 -12.65 -2.77
CA ASP A 104 -11.11 -11.30 -2.44
C ASP A 104 -12.12 -10.75 -3.47
N LEU A 105 -13.00 -9.85 -3.01
CA LEU A 105 -14.13 -9.33 -3.78
C LEU A 105 -13.83 -7.91 -4.31
N PHE A 106 -12.77 -7.76 -5.09
CA PHE A 106 -12.43 -6.51 -5.78
C PHE A 106 -12.05 -6.77 -7.24
N GLU A 107 -12.18 -5.71 -8.05
CA GLU A 107 -11.50 -5.58 -9.32
C GLU A 107 -10.39 -4.54 -9.16
N ALA A 108 -9.28 -4.69 -9.89
CA ALA A 108 -8.18 -3.73 -9.86
C ALA A 108 -7.65 -3.43 -11.26
N PHE A 109 -7.05 -2.25 -11.41
CA PHE A 109 -6.24 -1.90 -12.56
C PHE A 109 -4.91 -1.32 -12.07
N ASN A 110 -3.81 -1.93 -12.52
CA ASN A 110 -2.47 -1.66 -12.02
C ASN A 110 -1.60 -1.02 -13.10
N ILE A 111 -0.84 0.00 -12.72
CA ILE A 111 0.20 0.58 -13.56
C ILE A 111 1.49 0.82 -12.75
N GLY A 112 2.61 0.81 -13.43
CA GLY A 112 3.88 1.34 -12.95
C GLY A 112 4.26 2.62 -13.70
N PRO A 113 5.52 3.07 -13.60
CA PRO A 113 6.02 4.20 -14.37
C PRO A 113 5.74 4.02 -15.86
N ASP A 114 5.13 5.04 -16.50
CA ASP A 114 4.76 4.95 -17.92
C ASP A 114 5.97 5.16 -18.84
N VAL A 115 6.90 5.98 -18.40
CA VAL A 115 8.18 6.20 -19.10
C VAL A 115 9.30 5.60 -18.28
N VAL A 116 9.88 4.53 -18.80
CA VAL A 116 11.02 3.85 -18.17
C VAL A 116 12.27 4.17 -18.98
N PRO A 117 13.28 4.82 -18.39
CA PRO A 117 14.52 5.15 -19.07
C PRO A 117 15.22 3.94 -19.69
N ASP A 118 15.90 4.14 -20.83
CA ASP A 118 16.77 3.12 -21.42
C ASP A 118 18.16 3.21 -20.75
N ASP A 119 18.23 2.64 -19.55
CA ASP A 119 19.40 2.63 -18.68
C ASP A 119 19.59 1.23 -18.12
N PRO A 120 20.85 0.75 -17.90
CA PRO A 120 21.14 -0.56 -17.33
C PRO A 120 20.38 -0.88 -16.05
N VAL A 121 20.19 0.10 -15.15
CA VAL A 121 19.48 -0.06 -13.88
C VAL A 121 18.02 -0.46 -14.12
N TYR A 122 17.31 0.24 -15.02
CA TYR A 122 15.93 -0.12 -15.36
C TYR A 122 15.85 -1.38 -16.21
N ASN A 123 16.81 -1.58 -17.11
CA ASN A 123 16.79 -2.70 -18.05
C ASN A 123 17.01 -4.05 -17.35
N ALA A 124 17.77 -4.09 -16.25
CA ALA A 124 18.01 -5.30 -15.47
C ALA A 124 16.69 -5.96 -14.99
N GLU A 125 15.71 -5.16 -14.58
CA GLU A 125 14.44 -5.64 -14.04
C GLU A 125 13.22 -5.20 -14.88
N ARG A 126 13.45 -4.87 -16.17
CA ARG A 126 12.37 -4.45 -17.09
C ARG A 126 11.29 -5.52 -17.29
N HIS A 127 11.64 -6.77 -17.15
CA HIS A 127 10.72 -7.90 -17.29
C HIS A 127 9.77 -8.07 -16.08
N ARG A 128 10.04 -7.43 -14.96
CA ARG A 128 9.33 -7.55 -13.70
C ARG A 128 8.91 -6.18 -13.18
N PHE A 129 9.77 -5.47 -12.48
CA PHE A 129 9.44 -4.23 -11.80
C PHE A 129 9.15 -3.06 -12.77
N PHE A 130 9.78 -3.06 -13.93
CA PHE A 130 9.62 -2.02 -14.94
C PHE A 130 8.94 -2.53 -16.23
N ALA A 131 8.10 -3.54 -16.09
CA ALA A 131 7.30 -4.05 -17.20
C ALA A 131 6.41 -2.95 -17.79
N ALA A 132 6.22 -2.99 -19.12
CA ALA A 132 5.38 -2.02 -19.82
C ALA A 132 3.94 -2.07 -19.30
N ASN A 133 3.33 -0.90 -19.16
CA ASN A 133 1.92 -0.80 -18.81
C ASN A 133 1.03 -1.36 -19.95
N ILE A 134 -0.10 -1.92 -19.56
CA ILE A 134 -1.12 -2.44 -20.48
C ILE A 134 -2.24 -1.41 -20.52
N TRP A 135 -2.36 -0.70 -21.65
CA TRP A 135 -3.30 0.39 -21.75
C TRP A 135 -4.54 -0.01 -22.56
N PRO A 136 -5.76 0.35 -22.11
CA PRO A 136 -6.93 0.39 -22.95
C PRO A 136 -6.70 1.35 -24.15
N ASP A 137 -7.40 1.10 -25.26
CA ASP A 137 -7.40 2.01 -26.43
C ASP A 137 -8.18 3.30 -26.11
N ASP A 138 -7.73 4.01 -25.09
CA ASP A 138 -8.36 5.22 -24.54
C ASP A 138 -7.25 6.17 -24.04
N PRO A 139 -6.85 7.15 -24.87
CA PRO A 139 -5.82 8.10 -24.47
C PRO A 139 -6.20 8.95 -23.23
N ALA A 140 -7.49 9.19 -23.01
CA ALA A 140 -7.94 9.94 -21.83
C ALA A 140 -7.74 9.12 -20.55
N PHE A 141 -8.03 7.82 -20.59
CA PHE A 141 -7.75 6.89 -19.48
C PHE A 141 -6.26 6.90 -19.14
N ARG A 142 -5.38 6.67 -20.13
CA ARG A 142 -3.92 6.69 -19.92
C ARG A 142 -3.47 8.02 -19.33
N SER A 143 -3.91 9.15 -19.88
CA SER A 143 -3.53 10.49 -19.40
C SER A 143 -3.97 10.71 -17.94
N ALA A 144 -5.18 10.31 -17.57
CA ALA A 144 -5.70 10.46 -16.21
C ALA A 144 -4.87 9.64 -15.19
N TYR A 145 -4.57 8.40 -15.53
CA TYR A 145 -3.76 7.52 -14.67
C TYR A 145 -2.32 8.01 -14.52
N CYS A 146 -1.67 8.43 -15.62
CA CYS A 146 -0.30 8.95 -15.56
C CYS A 146 -0.23 10.25 -14.75
N ASN A 147 -1.16 11.18 -14.95
CA ASN A 147 -1.18 12.44 -14.19
C ASN A 147 -1.36 12.19 -12.69
N TYR A 148 -2.21 11.22 -12.33
CA TYR A 148 -2.40 10.84 -10.93
C TYR A 148 -1.14 10.16 -10.38
N PHE A 149 -0.56 9.22 -11.11
CA PHE A 149 0.69 8.54 -10.73
C PHE A 149 1.79 9.55 -10.44
N ASP A 150 2.06 10.47 -11.37
CA ASP A 150 3.11 11.48 -11.24
C ASP A 150 2.88 12.42 -10.05
N ALA A 151 1.63 12.84 -9.82
CA ALA A 151 1.28 13.71 -8.71
C ALA A 151 1.49 13.02 -7.35
N VAL A 152 1.14 11.72 -7.26
CA VAL A 152 1.31 10.95 -6.02
C VAL A 152 2.76 10.49 -5.83
N ALA A 153 3.52 10.21 -6.90
CA ALA A 153 4.96 9.97 -6.81
C ALA A 153 5.72 11.18 -6.27
N ALA A 154 5.35 12.39 -6.71
CA ALA A 154 5.90 13.63 -6.15
C ALA A 154 5.54 13.81 -4.66
N LEU A 155 4.34 13.39 -4.25
CA LEU A 155 3.96 13.35 -2.83
C LEU A 155 4.77 12.31 -2.05
N ALA A 156 5.01 11.12 -2.61
CA ALA A 156 5.82 10.07 -2.00
C ALA A 156 7.25 10.57 -1.73
N SER A 157 7.87 11.22 -2.72
CA SER A 157 9.21 11.82 -2.56
C SER A 157 9.26 12.85 -1.42
N ARG A 158 8.20 13.65 -1.25
CA ARG A 158 8.09 14.60 -0.13
C ARG A 158 7.90 13.87 1.21
N LEU A 159 7.11 12.80 1.23
CA LEU A 159 6.89 12.04 2.46
C LEU A 159 8.15 11.35 2.96
N VAL A 160 8.97 10.77 2.09
CA VAL A 160 10.23 10.15 2.52
C VAL A 160 11.25 11.19 3.03
N GLU A 161 11.23 12.44 2.50
CA GLU A 161 11.99 13.56 3.08
C GLU A 161 11.50 13.89 4.51
N ILE A 162 10.17 13.95 4.72
CA ILE A 162 9.59 14.17 6.06
C ILE A 162 9.97 13.00 7.00
N PHE A 163 9.93 11.78 6.50
CA PHE A 163 10.29 10.58 7.26
C PHE A 163 11.76 10.62 7.69
N ALA A 164 12.67 11.07 6.82
CA ALA A 164 14.08 11.25 7.19
C ALA A 164 14.24 12.18 8.38
N VAL A 165 13.59 13.34 8.34
CA VAL A 165 13.61 14.31 9.45
C VAL A 165 12.95 13.74 10.71
N ALA A 166 11.83 13.01 10.59
CA ALA A 166 11.13 12.36 11.69
C ALA A 166 11.98 11.27 12.37
N LEU A 167 12.82 10.60 11.59
CA LEU A 167 13.75 9.57 12.06
C LEU A 167 15.09 10.15 12.56
N GLY A 168 15.29 11.48 12.43
CA GLY A 168 16.50 12.16 12.88
C GLY A 168 17.72 11.90 12.00
N VAL A 169 17.51 11.65 10.71
CA VAL A 169 18.56 11.54 9.70
C VAL A 169 18.48 12.72 8.73
N GLU A 170 19.48 12.87 7.85
CA GLU A 170 19.51 13.94 6.86
C GLU A 170 18.28 13.85 5.92
N PRO A 171 17.67 14.98 5.51
CA PRO A 171 16.46 14.97 4.67
C PRO A 171 16.61 14.16 3.37
N ALA A 172 17.83 14.13 2.80
CA ALA A 172 18.12 13.37 1.58
C ALA A 172 18.47 11.88 1.82
N PHE A 173 18.34 11.38 3.04
CA PHE A 173 18.74 9.99 3.41
C PHE A 173 18.13 8.92 2.50
N PHE A 174 16.91 9.10 2.05
CA PHE A 174 16.22 8.15 1.17
C PHE A 174 16.41 8.44 -0.32
N ALA A 175 17.00 9.57 -0.71
CA ALA A 175 17.00 10.04 -2.10
C ALA A 175 17.64 9.05 -3.07
N ASP A 176 18.82 8.50 -2.73
CA ASP A 176 19.55 7.52 -3.54
C ASP A 176 18.97 6.09 -3.45
N LYS A 177 17.90 5.93 -2.68
CA LYS A 177 17.20 4.65 -2.45
C LYS A 177 15.80 4.64 -3.06
N THR A 178 15.40 5.77 -3.64
CA THR A 178 14.07 5.98 -4.22
C THR A 178 14.09 6.72 -5.56
N ASP A 179 15.27 6.95 -6.17
CA ASP A 179 15.43 7.70 -7.43
C ASP A 179 15.06 6.88 -8.68
N HIS A 180 14.97 5.56 -8.55
CA HIS A 180 14.45 4.63 -9.56
C HIS A 180 13.50 3.58 -8.93
N SER A 181 12.61 4.09 -8.09
CA SER A 181 11.67 3.26 -7.32
C SER A 181 10.77 2.40 -8.22
N THR A 182 10.44 1.21 -7.71
CA THR A 182 9.58 0.22 -8.39
C THR A 182 8.09 0.50 -8.17
N ASP A 183 7.71 1.75 -8.07
CA ASP A 183 6.37 2.20 -7.71
C ASP A 183 5.24 1.56 -8.52
N THR A 184 4.14 1.28 -7.85
CA THR A 184 2.94 0.75 -8.46
C THR A 184 1.71 1.52 -7.98
N LEU A 185 0.88 1.95 -8.92
CA LEU A 185 -0.47 2.45 -8.65
C LEU A 185 -1.48 1.34 -8.90
N ARG A 186 -2.28 1.04 -7.89
CA ARG A 186 -3.38 0.07 -7.94
C ARG A 186 -4.69 0.76 -7.64
N VAL A 187 -5.54 0.89 -8.67
CA VAL A 187 -6.89 1.44 -8.54
C VAL A 187 -7.88 0.30 -8.38
N LEU A 188 -8.70 0.38 -7.33
CA LEU A 188 -9.58 -0.71 -6.91
C LEU A 188 -11.04 -0.28 -6.93
N ARG A 189 -11.90 -1.18 -7.39
CA ARG A 189 -13.35 -1.09 -7.31
C ARG A 189 -13.91 -2.28 -6.56
N TYR A 190 -14.68 -2.00 -5.54
CA TYR A 190 -15.38 -3.00 -4.74
C TYR A 190 -16.87 -2.83 -4.99
N GLU A 191 -17.41 -3.65 -5.86
CA GLU A 191 -18.82 -3.63 -6.21
C GLU A 191 -19.38 -5.05 -6.22
N ARG A 192 -20.55 -5.21 -5.62
CA ARG A 192 -21.31 -6.43 -5.79
C ARG A 192 -22.19 -6.29 -7.03
N GLN A 193 -21.91 -7.08 -8.03
CA GLN A 193 -22.71 -7.10 -9.26
C GLN A 193 -24.14 -7.60 -8.97
N PRO A 194 -25.16 -7.03 -9.60
CA PRO A 194 -26.53 -7.53 -9.49
C PRO A 194 -26.62 -9.02 -9.83
N GLY A 195 -27.22 -9.81 -8.96
CA GLY A 195 -27.36 -11.27 -9.15
C GLY A 195 -26.14 -12.10 -8.70
N SER A 196 -25.07 -11.49 -8.24
CA SER A 196 -23.97 -12.24 -7.62
C SER A 196 -24.43 -12.95 -6.34
N PRO A 197 -23.90 -14.16 -6.06
CA PRO A 197 -24.17 -14.83 -4.79
C PRO A 197 -23.70 -13.99 -3.60
N ASP A 198 -24.27 -14.24 -2.44
CA ASP A 198 -23.77 -13.64 -1.20
C ASP A 198 -22.30 -14.03 -0.96
N PRO A 199 -21.51 -13.13 -0.35
CA PRO A 199 -20.16 -13.48 0.05
C PRO A 199 -20.14 -14.76 0.90
N LEU A 200 -19.14 -15.61 0.68
CA LEU A 200 -18.92 -16.78 1.50
C LEU A 200 -18.63 -16.37 2.95
N PRO A 201 -18.89 -17.24 3.95
CA PRO A 201 -18.46 -16.97 5.32
C PRO A 201 -16.97 -16.63 5.39
N GLY A 202 -16.63 -15.50 5.99
CA GLY A 202 -15.26 -15.01 6.09
C GLY A 202 -14.66 -14.40 4.81
N GLN A 203 -15.39 -14.37 3.69
CA GLN A 203 -14.93 -13.73 2.46
C GLN A 203 -14.91 -12.20 2.61
N MET A 204 -13.79 -11.59 2.25
CA MET A 204 -13.56 -10.15 2.40
C MET A 204 -13.64 -9.43 1.04
N ARG A 205 -13.85 -8.12 1.06
CA ARG A 205 -13.56 -7.25 -0.09
C ARG A 205 -12.06 -7.23 -0.37
N MET A 206 -11.25 -7.19 0.70
CA MET A 206 -9.80 -7.38 0.67
C MET A 206 -9.37 -8.02 1.99
N GLY A 207 -8.71 -9.15 1.92
CA GLY A 207 -8.25 -9.92 3.07
C GLY A 207 -7.25 -9.17 3.95
N SER A 208 -7.08 -9.63 5.17
CA SER A 208 -6.11 -9.02 6.11
C SER A 208 -4.69 -9.18 5.58
N HIS A 209 -3.94 -8.07 5.53
CA HIS A 209 -2.56 -8.02 5.06
C HIS A 209 -1.81 -6.82 5.65
N THR A 210 -0.52 -6.79 5.44
CA THR A 210 0.35 -5.60 5.56
C THR A 210 0.86 -5.24 4.17
N ASP A 211 1.23 -3.98 3.95
CA ASP A 211 1.89 -3.58 2.72
C ASP A 211 3.39 -3.83 2.78
N TYR A 212 4.02 -4.08 1.65
CA TYR A 212 5.36 -4.66 1.60
C TYR A 212 6.49 -3.63 1.54
N GLY A 213 6.25 -2.48 0.89
CA GLY A 213 7.26 -1.49 0.57
C GLY A 213 7.62 -0.52 1.69
N ILE A 214 7.97 0.70 1.31
CA ILE A 214 8.30 1.81 2.22
C ILE A 214 7.02 2.41 2.78
N VAL A 215 6.14 2.88 1.91
CA VAL A 215 4.91 3.58 2.28
C VAL A 215 3.84 3.41 1.23
N THR A 216 2.60 3.27 1.67
CA THR A 216 1.42 3.33 0.79
C THR A 216 0.72 4.67 0.97
N ILE A 217 0.40 5.31 -0.15
CA ILE A 217 -0.41 6.53 -0.22
C ILE A 217 -1.76 6.12 -0.80
N LEU A 218 -2.78 6.09 0.05
CA LEU A 218 -4.09 5.58 -0.31
C LEU A 218 -5.11 6.73 -0.41
N TYR A 219 -5.63 6.96 -1.61
CA TYR A 219 -6.93 7.59 -1.75
C TYR A 219 -8.01 6.53 -1.49
N ALA A 220 -9.01 6.86 -0.71
CA ALA A 220 -10.21 6.05 -0.56
C ALA A 220 -11.43 6.97 -0.45
N ASP A 221 -12.53 6.58 -1.11
CA ASP A 221 -13.81 7.24 -0.87
C ASP A 221 -14.29 7.00 0.56
N ARG A 222 -15.31 7.76 0.99
CA ARG A 222 -15.81 7.67 2.37
C ARG A 222 -16.83 6.55 2.58
N VAL A 223 -16.83 5.55 1.67
CA VAL A 223 -17.65 4.35 1.82
C VAL A 223 -17.00 3.42 2.85
N PRO A 224 -17.73 3.02 3.91
CA PRO A 224 -17.21 2.16 4.97
C PRO A 224 -16.66 0.82 4.45
N GLY A 225 -15.73 0.25 5.20
CA GLY A 225 -15.19 -1.08 4.93
C GLY A 225 -13.72 -1.24 5.30
N LEU A 226 -12.90 -0.17 5.22
CA LEU A 226 -11.52 -0.24 5.68
C LEU A 226 -11.47 -0.39 7.20
N GLN A 227 -10.68 -1.36 7.66
CA GLN A 227 -10.46 -1.63 9.08
C GLN A 227 -8.98 -1.84 9.35
N LEU A 228 -8.50 -1.32 10.48
CA LEU A 228 -7.14 -1.51 11.00
C LEU A 228 -7.16 -2.37 12.26
N LEU A 229 -6.15 -3.22 12.41
CA LEU A 229 -5.95 -3.99 13.65
C LEU A 229 -5.31 -3.11 14.73
N GLY A 230 -6.06 -2.78 15.77
CA GLY A 230 -5.60 -1.98 16.89
C GLY A 230 -4.68 -2.73 17.85
N LYS A 231 -4.06 -1.99 18.79
CA LYS A 231 -3.25 -2.57 19.88
C LYS A 231 -4.08 -3.43 20.86
N ASP A 232 -5.40 -3.25 20.85
CA ASP A 232 -6.37 -4.07 21.58
C ASP A 232 -6.71 -5.40 20.91
N HIS A 233 -6.01 -5.73 19.81
CA HIS A 233 -6.26 -6.90 18.97
C HIS A 233 -7.66 -6.96 18.35
N ARG A 234 -8.29 -5.79 18.14
CA ARG A 234 -9.58 -5.67 17.44
C ARG A 234 -9.43 -4.85 16.18
N TYR A 235 -10.29 -5.11 15.22
CA TYR A 235 -10.37 -4.30 14.02
C TYR A 235 -11.27 -3.09 14.26
N HIS A 236 -10.75 -1.91 13.88
CA HIS A 236 -11.44 -0.62 13.99
C HIS A 236 -11.70 -0.05 12.62
N ASP A 237 -12.92 0.47 12.40
CA ASP A 237 -13.28 1.10 11.13
C ASP A 237 -12.53 2.42 10.93
N VAL A 238 -12.09 2.65 9.69
CA VAL A 238 -11.45 3.88 9.27
C VAL A 238 -12.22 4.49 8.11
N ILE A 239 -12.67 5.72 8.31
CA ILE A 239 -13.28 6.55 7.27
C ILE A 239 -12.35 7.74 7.08
N PRO A 240 -11.83 7.96 5.85
CA PRO A 240 -10.96 9.10 5.58
C PRO A 240 -11.65 10.44 5.89
N GLU A 241 -10.87 11.39 6.40
CA GLU A 241 -11.32 12.79 6.43
C GLU A 241 -11.52 13.32 5.00
N PRO A 242 -12.36 14.33 4.79
CA PRO A 242 -12.45 15.00 3.50
C PRO A 242 -11.07 15.47 3.03
N ASP A 243 -10.81 15.29 1.74
CA ASP A 243 -9.57 15.73 1.09
C ASP A 243 -8.27 15.19 1.76
N ALA A 244 -8.33 14.05 2.43
CA ALA A 244 -7.17 13.40 3.02
C ALA A 244 -6.72 12.19 2.21
N PHE A 245 -5.41 11.96 2.15
CA PHE A 245 -4.85 10.64 1.88
C PHE A 245 -4.59 9.88 3.17
N LEU A 246 -4.89 8.59 3.17
CA LEU A 246 -4.41 7.65 4.19
C LEU A 246 -2.98 7.24 3.84
N ILE A 247 -2.12 7.23 4.84
CA ILE A 247 -0.72 6.83 4.71
C ILE A 247 -0.50 5.67 5.66
N ASN A 248 0.07 4.59 5.16
CA ASN A 248 0.50 3.49 6.01
C ASN A 248 1.95 3.07 5.75
N ILE A 249 2.61 2.71 6.83
CA ILE A 249 4.00 2.24 6.83
C ILE A 249 4.03 0.81 6.32
N GLY A 250 4.87 0.55 5.32
CA GLY A 250 5.09 -0.79 4.80
C GLY A 250 6.09 -1.61 5.61
N ASP A 251 6.12 -2.90 5.36
CA ASP A 251 6.98 -3.86 6.07
C ASP A 251 8.46 -3.54 5.92
N LEU A 252 8.88 -3.07 4.72
CA LEU A 252 10.27 -2.71 4.46
C LEU A 252 10.72 -1.55 5.36
N LEU A 253 9.91 -0.50 5.47
CA LEU A 253 10.24 0.64 6.33
C LEU A 253 10.14 0.27 7.82
N ALA A 254 9.21 -0.60 8.21
CA ALA A 254 9.16 -1.14 9.57
C ALA A 254 10.47 -1.88 9.91
N GLN A 255 10.95 -2.73 9.01
CA GLN A 255 12.25 -3.41 9.15
C GLN A 255 13.41 -2.41 9.18
N TRP A 256 13.42 -1.43 8.28
CA TRP A 256 14.45 -0.41 8.17
C TRP A 256 14.58 0.44 9.44
N THR A 257 13.43 0.73 10.09
CA THR A 257 13.37 1.43 11.37
C THR A 257 13.55 0.51 12.60
N ASN A 258 13.96 -0.73 12.41
CA ASN A 258 14.15 -1.71 13.51
C ASN A 258 12.88 -1.91 14.35
N ASP A 259 11.70 -1.91 13.71
CA ASP A 259 10.36 -1.93 14.31
C ASP A 259 10.02 -0.70 15.19
N ARG A 260 10.76 0.39 15.06
CA ARG A 260 10.36 1.66 15.68
C ARG A 260 9.03 2.15 15.11
N TRP A 261 8.85 2.03 13.79
CA TRP A 261 7.60 2.29 13.10
C TRP A 261 6.91 0.97 12.77
N ARG A 262 5.59 1.00 12.75
CA ARG A 262 4.77 -0.21 12.63
C ARG A 262 4.21 -0.37 11.24
N SER A 263 4.35 -1.56 10.67
CA SER A 263 3.48 -2.01 9.59
C SER A 263 2.25 -2.67 10.22
N THR A 264 1.07 -2.14 9.94
CA THR A 264 -0.16 -2.51 10.65
C THR A 264 -1.10 -3.28 9.74
N LEU A 265 -1.58 -4.43 10.24
CA LEU A 265 -2.57 -5.24 9.56
C LEU A 265 -3.85 -4.45 9.31
N HIS A 266 -4.34 -4.53 8.07
CA HIS A 266 -5.59 -3.91 7.66
C HIS A 266 -6.34 -4.80 6.68
N ARG A 267 -7.63 -4.49 6.49
CA ARG A 267 -8.52 -5.25 5.61
C ARG A 267 -9.67 -4.38 5.11
N VAL A 268 -10.40 -4.86 4.09
CA VAL A 268 -11.64 -4.23 3.64
C VAL A 268 -12.77 -5.25 3.76
N VAL A 269 -13.72 -4.98 4.64
CA VAL A 269 -14.88 -5.85 4.87
C VAL A 269 -16.02 -5.52 3.91
N PRO A 270 -16.86 -6.52 3.53
CA PRO A 270 -18.11 -6.25 2.83
C PRO A 270 -19.08 -5.49 3.75
N PRO A 271 -20.03 -4.71 3.18
CA PRO A 271 -21.07 -4.09 3.98
C PRO A 271 -21.89 -5.15 4.69
N PRO A 272 -22.45 -4.87 5.89
CA PRO A 272 -23.32 -5.79 6.59
C PRO A 272 -24.51 -6.21 5.71
N ALA A 273 -24.91 -7.46 5.83
CA ALA A 273 -26.07 -7.97 5.10
C ALA A 273 -27.34 -7.17 5.45
N GLY A 274 -28.11 -6.79 4.43
CA GLY A 274 -29.39 -6.09 4.61
C GLY A 274 -29.24 -4.58 4.92
N VAL A 275 -28.03 -4.03 4.85
CA VAL A 275 -27.82 -2.58 4.96
C VAL A 275 -27.81 -1.97 3.57
N ASP A 276 -28.82 -1.10 3.31
CA ASP A 276 -28.83 -0.26 2.12
C ASP A 276 -27.76 0.82 2.25
N GLY A 277 -26.79 0.80 1.37
CA GLY A 277 -25.70 1.76 1.34
C GLY A 277 -25.07 1.83 -0.06
N PRO A 278 -24.08 2.70 -0.30
CA PRO A 278 -23.38 2.73 -1.57
C PRO A 278 -22.87 1.33 -1.93
N SER A 279 -23.29 0.83 -3.10
CA SER A 279 -22.88 -0.50 -3.58
C SER A 279 -21.42 -0.53 -4.00
N VAL A 280 -20.88 0.62 -4.41
CA VAL A 280 -19.53 0.80 -4.93
C VAL A 280 -18.67 1.51 -3.89
N ARG A 281 -17.50 0.95 -3.60
CA ARG A 281 -16.39 1.61 -2.92
C ARG A 281 -15.20 1.69 -3.89
N ARG A 282 -14.48 2.80 -3.87
CA ARG A 282 -13.32 3.03 -4.73
C ARG A 282 -12.12 3.38 -3.87
N SER A 283 -10.95 2.91 -4.28
CA SER A 283 -9.69 3.34 -3.69
C SER A 283 -8.57 3.27 -4.71
N ALA A 284 -7.52 4.06 -4.49
CA ALA A 284 -6.32 4.06 -5.30
C ALA A 284 -5.11 4.02 -4.36
N ALA A 285 -4.43 2.91 -4.33
CA ALA A 285 -3.23 2.68 -3.54
C ALA A 285 -2.00 2.92 -4.41
N PHE A 286 -1.16 3.83 -4.00
CA PHE A 286 0.16 4.05 -4.57
C PHE A 286 1.20 3.45 -3.63
N PHE A 287 1.87 2.40 -4.08
CA PHE A 287 2.93 1.71 -3.36
C PHE A 287 4.26 2.34 -3.74
N HIS A 288 4.95 2.93 -2.77
CA HIS A 288 6.30 3.46 -2.93
C HIS A 288 7.27 2.45 -2.31
N ASP A 289 7.87 1.64 -3.18
CA ASP A 289 8.62 0.46 -2.75
C ASP A 289 10.15 0.70 -2.69
N GLY A 290 10.62 1.80 -3.27
CA GLY A 290 12.04 2.11 -3.38
C GLY A 290 12.73 1.42 -4.54
N ASN A 291 14.02 1.64 -4.66
CA ASN A 291 14.87 1.03 -5.68
C ASN A 291 15.04 -0.46 -5.38
N TYR A 292 14.84 -1.33 -6.35
CA TYR A 292 14.94 -2.78 -6.16
C TYR A 292 16.32 -3.24 -5.68
N ASP A 293 17.38 -2.51 -6.01
CA ASP A 293 18.78 -2.77 -5.66
C ASP A 293 19.25 -2.00 -4.42
N ALA A 294 18.41 -1.15 -3.83
CA ALA A 294 18.74 -0.45 -2.59
C ALA A 294 18.94 -1.45 -1.44
N VAL A 295 20.10 -1.38 -0.81
CA VAL A 295 20.38 -2.17 0.39
C VAL A 295 19.71 -1.53 1.60
N ILE A 296 18.86 -2.30 2.23
CA ILE A 296 18.09 -1.94 3.41
C ILE A 296 18.76 -2.53 4.65
N GLU A 297 19.31 -1.66 5.45
CA GLU A 297 19.93 -2.01 6.76
C GLU A 297 19.43 -1.03 7.82
N CYS A 298 19.46 -1.44 9.08
CA CYS A 298 18.90 -0.63 10.16
C CYS A 298 19.37 0.81 10.11
N ILE A 299 18.43 1.76 10.10
CA ILE A 299 18.72 3.19 10.16
C ILE A 299 19.51 3.50 11.45
N PRO A 300 20.67 4.19 11.38
CA PRO A 300 21.57 4.39 12.53
C PRO A 300 20.90 4.97 13.79
N THR A 301 19.88 5.81 13.60
CA THR A 301 19.12 6.40 14.72
C THR A 301 18.08 5.46 15.33
N CYS A 302 17.88 4.29 14.73
CA CYS A 302 16.91 3.28 15.16
C CYS A 302 17.58 2.07 15.85
N CYS A 303 18.89 2.06 16.01
CA CYS A 303 19.62 1.03 16.74
C CYS A 303 20.66 1.64 17.69
N SER A 304 21.11 0.85 18.65
CA SER A 304 22.14 1.17 19.62
C SER A 304 22.73 -0.12 20.20
N ASP A 305 23.75 -0.02 21.06
CA ASP A 305 24.28 -1.19 21.77
C ASP A 305 23.21 -1.89 22.66
N GLU A 306 22.25 -1.11 23.17
CA GLU A 306 21.14 -1.63 23.99
C GLU A 306 20.00 -2.17 23.12
N HIS A 307 19.87 -1.68 21.89
CA HIS A 307 18.87 -2.07 20.90
C HIS A 307 19.55 -2.35 19.55
N PRO A 308 20.26 -3.48 19.43
CA PRO A 308 20.97 -3.80 18.18
C PRO A 308 20.02 -4.00 17.01
N ALA A 309 20.57 -3.91 15.80
CA ALA A 309 19.81 -4.20 14.58
C ALA A 309 19.26 -5.64 14.64
N ARG A 310 17.96 -5.78 14.40
CA ARG A 310 17.23 -7.06 14.47
C ARG A 310 17.26 -7.84 13.16
N TYR A 311 17.46 -7.15 12.06
CA TYR A 311 17.37 -7.69 10.71
C TYR A 311 18.73 -7.62 10.01
N ALA A 312 19.07 -8.67 9.29
CA ALA A 312 20.21 -8.64 8.37
C ALA A 312 19.90 -7.71 7.17
N PRO A 313 20.90 -7.07 6.57
CA PRO A 313 20.72 -6.32 5.35
C PRO A 313 20.07 -7.17 4.24
N VAL A 314 19.16 -6.56 3.48
CA VAL A 314 18.46 -7.18 2.36
C VAL A 314 18.26 -6.12 1.28
N THR A 315 18.18 -6.49 0.01
CA THR A 315 17.75 -5.53 -1.01
C THR A 315 16.23 -5.35 -0.99
N ALA A 316 15.75 -4.16 -1.35
CA ALA A 316 14.31 -3.91 -1.41
C ALA A 316 13.61 -4.87 -2.39
N GLY A 317 14.26 -5.19 -3.52
CA GLY A 317 13.75 -6.15 -4.50
C GLY A 317 13.65 -7.58 -3.94
N GLU A 318 14.67 -8.07 -3.21
CA GLU A 318 14.62 -9.38 -2.55
C GLU A 318 13.50 -9.44 -1.52
N HIS A 319 13.33 -8.37 -0.70
CA HIS A 319 12.25 -8.27 0.26
C HIS A 319 10.88 -8.33 -0.43
N LEU A 320 10.67 -7.53 -1.50
CA LEU A 320 9.42 -7.49 -2.23
C LEU A 320 9.09 -8.85 -2.87
N ILE A 321 10.06 -9.49 -3.52
CA ILE A 321 9.91 -10.81 -4.13
C ILE A 321 9.55 -11.86 -3.07
N ALA A 322 10.24 -11.87 -1.94
CA ALA A 322 9.96 -12.81 -0.85
C ALA A 322 8.51 -12.66 -0.33
N LYS A 323 8.00 -11.43 -0.29
CA LYS A 323 6.61 -11.14 0.11
C LYS A 323 5.58 -11.56 -0.95
N LEU A 324 5.84 -11.27 -2.21
CA LEU A 324 4.93 -11.62 -3.30
C LEU A 324 4.87 -13.12 -3.58
N LEU A 325 6.00 -13.81 -3.47
CA LEU A 325 6.14 -15.20 -3.88
C LEU A 325 6.28 -16.17 -2.70
N GLY A 326 6.60 -15.69 -1.50
CA GLY A 326 6.89 -16.53 -0.34
C GLY A 326 5.85 -17.63 -0.04
N PRO A 327 4.54 -17.33 0.01
CA PRO A 327 3.52 -18.34 0.23
C PRO A 327 3.37 -19.36 -0.91
N ARG A 328 3.67 -18.97 -2.14
CA ARG A 328 3.53 -19.81 -3.35
C ARG A 328 4.74 -20.72 -3.59
N TYR A 329 5.95 -20.30 -3.14
CA TYR A 329 7.19 -21.07 -3.37
C TYR A 329 7.41 -22.22 -2.38
N ARG A 330 6.75 -22.23 -1.23
CA ARG A 330 6.84 -23.35 -0.27
C ARG A 330 6.40 -24.68 -0.88
N ASP A 331 5.46 -24.65 -1.85
CA ASP A 331 4.95 -25.85 -2.51
C ASP A 331 5.81 -26.33 -3.70
N VAL A 332 6.68 -25.49 -4.27
CA VAL A 332 7.36 -25.78 -5.54
C VAL A 332 8.84 -26.11 -5.39
N ALA A 333 9.54 -25.65 -4.39
CA ALA A 333 11.00 -25.71 -4.35
C ALA A 333 11.62 -26.38 -3.10
N GLY A 334 10.86 -26.69 -2.05
CA GLY A 334 11.45 -27.27 -0.82
C GLY A 334 12.55 -26.38 -0.20
N VAL A 335 12.56 -25.09 -0.53
CA VAL A 335 13.53 -24.13 -0.01
C VAL A 335 13.00 -23.61 1.32
N ASP A 336 13.69 -23.97 2.40
CA ASP A 336 13.52 -23.32 3.69
C ASP A 336 13.77 -21.81 3.52
N ALA A 337 12.70 -21.03 3.37
CA ALA A 337 12.79 -19.59 3.41
C ALA A 337 13.17 -19.20 4.85
N ALA A 338 14.44 -18.99 5.06
CA ALA A 338 14.96 -18.49 6.30
C ALA A 338 14.43 -17.07 6.55
N SER A 339 13.36 -16.96 7.29
CA SER A 339 13.24 -15.93 8.30
C SER A 339 12.17 -16.33 9.31
N ASP A 340 12.60 -16.96 10.39
CA ASP A 340 11.79 -17.24 11.58
C ASP A 340 11.11 -15.99 12.15
N THR A 341 11.63 -14.79 11.84
CA THR A 341 11.09 -13.51 12.32
C THR A 341 9.75 -13.10 11.71
N VAL A 342 9.44 -13.50 10.47
CA VAL A 342 8.13 -13.25 9.85
C VAL A 342 7.09 -14.23 10.42
N ALA A 343 7.49 -15.48 10.63
CA ALA A 343 6.61 -16.52 11.21
C ALA A 343 6.17 -16.17 12.65
N GLU A 344 7.05 -15.58 13.47
CA GLU A 344 6.71 -15.17 14.84
C GLU A 344 5.65 -14.06 14.89
N ARG A 345 5.69 -13.08 13.95
CA ARG A 345 4.62 -12.08 13.83
C ARG A 345 3.28 -12.70 13.44
N HIS A 346 3.29 -13.82 12.70
CA HIS A 346 2.08 -14.49 12.22
C HIS A 346 1.46 -15.43 13.25
N HIS A 347 2.24 -16.04 14.15
CA HIS A 347 1.70 -16.89 15.21
C HIS A 347 0.76 -16.14 16.18
N THR A 348 0.96 -14.83 16.33
CA THR A 348 0.07 -13.99 17.14
C THR A 348 -1.30 -13.79 16.46
N VAL A 349 -1.40 -13.95 15.15
CA VAL A 349 -2.61 -13.70 14.36
C VAL A 349 -3.45 -14.98 14.16
N SER A 350 -2.83 -16.16 14.06
CA SER A 350 -3.58 -17.42 13.83
C SER A 350 -4.49 -17.82 15.00
N GLY A 351 -4.26 -17.25 16.19
CA GLY A 351 -5.15 -17.41 17.35
C GLY A 351 -6.40 -16.52 17.33
N LEU A 352 -6.49 -15.54 16.41
CA LEU A 352 -7.55 -14.52 16.38
C LEU A 352 -8.61 -14.75 15.28
N THR A 353 -8.43 -15.76 14.43
CA THR A 353 -9.36 -16.06 13.32
C THR A 353 -10.58 -16.89 13.70
N THR A 354 -10.73 -17.31 14.97
CA THR A 354 -11.84 -18.18 15.42
C THR A 354 -12.76 -17.55 16.48
N ALA A 355 -12.84 -16.22 16.56
CA ALA A 355 -13.81 -15.56 17.43
C ALA A 355 -14.64 -14.52 16.67
#